data_fe78e8ec5e32a581d5d809a505127d23
#
_entry.id   fe78e8ec5e32a581d5d809a505127d23
#
_cell.length_a   1.000
_cell.length_b   1.000
_cell.length_c   1.000
_cell.angle_alpha   90.00
_cell.angle_beta   90.00
_cell.angle_gamma   90.00
#
_symmetry.space_group_name_H-M   'P 1'
#
loop_
_entity.id
_entity.type
_entity.pdbx_description
1 polymer ?
#
loop_
_entity_poly.entity_id
_entity_poly.type
_entity_poly.pdbx_seq_one_letter_code
_entity_poly.pdbx_strand_id
1 'polypeptide(L)'
;IKEILERVKYESSIYVTLTTLKYLKKGGRITPAAAALGTLLRIKPVLTIQGEKLDAFSKARTAKQARSIMLTALAKDLDERFHDKNAEHTYLEIAHTCNEEDAKELEAALKEQYPGADITTAPLSLSIACHIGPGSLAVACSGKLKELE
;
A
#
# COMPACT_ATOMS: atom_id res chain seq x y z
N ILE A 1 17.92 0.67 18.95
CA ILE A 1 16.97 1.12 17.91
C ILE A 1 17.47 0.69 16.51
N LYS A 2 18.68 1.05 16.07
CA LYS A 2 19.18 0.72 14.72
C LYS A 2 19.13 -0.79 14.42
N GLU A 3 19.62 -1.63 15.33
CA GLU A 3 19.64 -3.10 15.16
C GLU A 3 18.23 -3.68 15.03
N ILE A 4 17.26 -3.16 15.79
CA ILE A 4 15.85 -3.56 15.70
C ILE A 4 15.31 -3.18 14.31
N LEU A 5 15.47 -1.93 13.90
CA LEU A 5 14.99 -1.46 12.59
C LEU A 5 15.61 -2.21 11.42
N GLU A 6 16.92 -2.53 11.48
CA GLU A 6 17.59 -3.33 10.45
C GLU A 6 17.05 -4.78 10.38
N ARG A 7 16.62 -5.35 11.51
CA ARG A 7 16.03 -6.68 11.57
C ARG A 7 14.62 -6.69 10.95
N VAL A 8 13.79 -5.70 11.29
CA VAL A 8 12.36 -5.69 10.94
C VAL A 8 12.03 -4.90 9.67
N LYS A 9 12.99 -4.27 9.01
CA LYS A 9 12.75 -3.39 7.84
C LYS A 9 12.00 -4.03 6.67
N TYR A 10 11.96 -5.35 6.60
CA TYR A 10 11.21 -6.10 5.61
C TYR A 10 9.93 -6.75 6.16
N GLU A 11 9.62 -6.54 7.45
CA GLU A 11 8.38 -6.99 8.08
C GLU A 11 7.26 -5.96 7.84
N SER A 12 7.09 -5.60 6.56
CA SER A 12 6.04 -4.72 6.10
C SER A 12 5.61 -5.09 4.68
N SER A 13 4.39 -4.74 4.32
CA SER A 13 3.88 -4.83 2.96
C SER A 13 3.17 -3.54 2.60
N ILE A 14 3.42 -3.04 1.39
CA ILE A 14 2.80 -1.82 0.89
C ILE A 14 2.22 -2.10 -0.49
N TYR A 15 0.94 -1.80 -0.67
CA TYR A 15 0.24 -1.84 -1.95
C TYR A 15 -0.32 -0.46 -2.26
N VAL A 16 -0.10 0.03 -3.48
CA VAL A 16 -0.55 1.35 -3.90
C VAL A 16 -1.17 1.31 -5.28
N THR A 17 -2.31 1.97 -5.44
CA THR A 17 -2.91 2.24 -6.75
C THR A 17 -2.80 3.72 -7.10
N LEU A 18 -2.59 4.00 -8.37
CA LEU A 18 -2.31 5.34 -8.89
C LEU A 18 -3.26 5.69 -10.01
N THR A 19 -3.52 6.99 -10.18
CA THR A 19 -4.26 7.49 -11.35
C THR A 19 -3.40 7.50 -12.61
N THR A 20 -2.08 7.66 -12.46
CA THR A 20 -1.13 7.71 -13.57
C THR A 20 0.29 7.34 -13.13
N LEU A 21 1.05 6.69 -14.00
CA LEU A 21 2.46 6.37 -13.77
C LEU A 21 3.42 7.49 -14.25
N LYS A 22 2.88 8.60 -14.76
CA LYS A 22 3.68 9.69 -15.34
C LYS A 22 4.71 10.26 -14.36
N TYR A 23 4.31 10.48 -13.11
CA TYR A 23 5.18 11.06 -12.08
C TYR A 23 6.29 10.09 -11.67
N LEU A 24 5.95 8.83 -11.43
CA LEU A 24 6.92 7.78 -11.09
C LEU A 24 7.96 7.55 -12.19
N LYS A 25 7.53 7.55 -13.46
CA LYS A 25 8.44 7.45 -14.61
C LYS A 25 9.45 8.58 -14.63
N LYS A 26 8.97 9.82 -14.43
CA LYS A 26 9.85 11.01 -14.39
C LYS A 26 10.83 10.95 -13.20
N GLY A 27 10.38 10.45 -12.06
CA GLY A 27 11.16 10.36 -10.84
C GLY A 27 12.13 9.17 -10.76
N GLY A 28 12.07 8.21 -11.68
CA GLY A 28 12.92 7.02 -11.68
C GLY A 28 12.69 6.07 -10.49
N ARG A 29 11.53 6.15 -9.82
CA ARG A 29 11.18 5.34 -8.63
C ARG A 29 10.34 4.11 -8.96
N ILE A 30 10.41 3.64 -10.19
CA ILE A 30 9.61 2.52 -10.68
C ILE A 30 10.49 1.54 -11.45
N THR A 31 10.20 0.26 -11.32
CA THR A 31 10.88 -0.77 -12.12
C THR A 31 10.49 -0.67 -13.61
N PRO A 32 11.32 -1.17 -14.53
CA PRO A 32 10.96 -1.24 -15.95
C PRO A 32 9.66 -2.02 -16.20
N ALA A 33 9.43 -3.10 -15.46
CA ALA A 33 8.21 -3.91 -15.56
C ALA A 33 6.96 -3.10 -15.19
N ALA A 34 7.00 -2.38 -14.07
CA ALA A 34 5.90 -1.50 -13.66
C ALA A 34 5.75 -0.29 -14.60
N ALA A 35 6.84 0.26 -15.12
CA ALA A 35 6.79 1.35 -16.10
C ALA A 35 6.10 0.95 -17.41
N ALA A 36 6.21 -0.30 -17.83
CA ALA A 36 5.53 -0.84 -19.01
C ALA A 36 3.99 -0.83 -18.86
N LEU A 37 3.45 -0.94 -17.63
CA LEU A 37 2.01 -0.83 -17.38
C LEU A 37 1.43 0.52 -17.83
N GLY A 38 2.22 1.58 -17.75
CA GLY A 38 1.77 2.92 -18.12
C GLY A 38 1.54 3.14 -19.62
N THR A 39 1.84 2.18 -20.47
CA THR A 39 1.52 2.19 -21.89
C THR A 39 0.10 1.68 -22.17
N LEU A 40 -0.51 1.02 -21.21
CA LEU A 40 -1.85 0.46 -21.34
C LEU A 40 -2.90 1.54 -21.02
N LEU A 41 -3.81 1.74 -21.94
CA LEU A 41 -4.92 2.69 -21.77
C LEU A 41 -5.93 2.18 -20.73
N ARG A 42 -6.44 3.09 -19.92
CA ARG A 42 -7.55 2.86 -18.98
C ARG A 42 -7.31 1.76 -17.94
N ILE A 43 -6.08 1.60 -17.46
CA ILE A 43 -5.82 0.73 -16.32
C ILE A 43 -5.59 1.55 -15.04
N LYS A 44 -5.89 0.93 -13.91
CA LYS A 44 -5.50 1.34 -12.56
C LYS A 44 -4.44 0.35 -12.08
N PRO A 45 -3.15 0.67 -12.18
CA PRO A 45 -2.10 -0.24 -11.74
C PRO A 45 -2.14 -0.39 -10.23
N VAL A 46 -1.94 -1.61 -9.74
CA VAL A 46 -1.59 -1.86 -8.35
C VAL A 46 -0.10 -2.21 -8.32
N LEU A 47 0.64 -1.44 -7.55
CA LEU A 47 2.07 -1.59 -7.36
C LEU A 47 2.34 -2.06 -5.92
N THR A 48 3.50 -2.64 -5.69
CA THR A 48 3.97 -3.04 -4.37
C THR A 48 5.37 -2.48 -4.11
N ILE A 49 5.71 -2.34 -2.84
CA ILE A 49 7.07 -2.04 -2.39
C ILE A 49 7.52 -3.20 -1.50
N GLN A 50 8.52 -3.95 -1.99
CA GLN A 50 9.20 -4.98 -1.21
C GLN A 50 10.73 -4.89 -1.42
N GLY A 51 11.23 -3.67 -1.43
CA GLY A 51 12.63 -3.37 -1.72
C GLY A 51 12.80 -1.87 -1.93
N GLU A 52 13.67 -1.49 -2.88
CA GLU A 52 14.03 -0.09 -3.11
C GLU A 52 13.11 0.67 -4.06
N LYS A 53 12.32 -0.03 -4.87
CA LYS A 53 11.49 0.57 -5.93
C LYS A 53 10.07 0.00 -5.93
N LEU A 54 9.15 0.80 -6.44
CA LEU A 54 7.82 0.37 -6.76
C LEU A 54 7.83 -0.61 -7.93
N ASP A 55 7.29 -1.79 -7.70
CA ASP A 55 7.19 -2.85 -8.70
C ASP A 55 5.73 -3.15 -9.08
N ALA A 56 5.54 -3.82 -10.21
CA ALA A 56 4.23 -4.21 -10.70
C ALA A 56 3.68 -5.36 -9.85
N PHE A 57 2.49 -5.19 -9.28
CA PHE A 57 1.79 -6.25 -8.57
C PHE A 57 0.60 -6.78 -9.38
N SER A 58 -0.32 -5.90 -9.78
CA SER A 58 -1.51 -6.30 -10.52
C SER A 58 -2.07 -5.17 -11.39
N LYS A 59 -3.06 -5.49 -12.19
CA LYS A 59 -3.77 -4.56 -13.08
C LYS A 59 -5.25 -4.56 -12.73
N ALA A 60 -5.82 -3.38 -12.52
CA ALA A 60 -7.24 -3.19 -12.37
C ALA A 60 -7.79 -2.29 -13.48
N ARG A 61 -9.10 -2.34 -13.72
CA ARG A 61 -9.79 -1.45 -14.66
C ARG A 61 -10.54 -0.34 -13.95
N THR A 62 -10.88 -0.54 -12.68
CA THR A 62 -11.62 0.41 -11.85
C THR A 62 -10.96 0.62 -10.50
N ALA A 63 -11.24 1.74 -9.81
CA ALA A 63 -10.77 1.99 -8.45
C ALA A 63 -11.27 0.90 -7.48
N LYS A 64 -12.53 0.50 -7.59
CA LYS A 64 -13.11 -0.59 -6.79
C LYS A 64 -12.35 -1.90 -6.95
N GLN A 65 -12.01 -2.28 -8.17
CA GLN A 65 -11.22 -3.49 -8.44
C GLN A 65 -9.81 -3.37 -7.86
N ALA A 66 -9.17 -2.19 -7.98
CA ALA A 66 -7.85 -1.96 -7.39
C ALA A 66 -7.87 -2.11 -5.87
N ARG A 67 -8.87 -1.52 -5.19
CA ARG A 67 -9.06 -1.69 -3.73
C ARG A 67 -9.24 -3.15 -3.34
N SER A 68 -10.11 -3.88 -4.06
CA SER A 68 -10.31 -5.32 -3.79
C SER A 68 -9.02 -6.13 -3.94
N ILE A 69 -8.20 -5.85 -4.95
CA ILE A 69 -6.90 -6.50 -5.14
C ILE A 69 -5.97 -6.18 -3.96
N MET A 70 -5.90 -4.92 -3.53
CA MET A 70 -5.05 -4.50 -2.41
C MET A 70 -5.48 -5.17 -1.09
N LEU A 71 -6.79 -5.22 -0.80
CA LEU A 71 -7.32 -5.88 0.39
C LEU A 71 -7.05 -7.40 0.38
N THR A 72 -7.21 -8.06 -0.76
CA THR A 72 -6.90 -9.48 -0.90
C THR A 72 -5.41 -9.76 -0.68
N ALA A 73 -4.54 -8.91 -1.22
CA ALA A 73 -3.10 -9.03 -1.06
C ALA A 73 -2.68 -8.80 0.41
N LEU A 74 -3.26 -7.79 1.07
CA LEU A 74 -3.04 -7.51 2.48
C LEU A 74 -3.46 -8.69 3.36
N ALA A 75 -4.67 -9.23 3.14
CA ALA A 75 -5.17 -10.38 3.88
C ALA A 75 -4.27 -11.61 3.74
N LYS A 76 -3.76 -11.84 2.53
CA LYS A 76 -2.80 -12.90 2.25
C LYS A 76 -1.49 -12.70 3.02
N ASP A 77 -0.95 -11.49 3.04
CA ASP A 77 0.28 -11.20 3.76
C ASP A 77 0.09 -11.35 5.28
N LEU A 78 -1.05 -10.88 5.82
CA LEU A 78 -1.37 -11.06 7.24
C LEU A 78 -1.40 -12.55 7.63
N ASP A 79 -2.00 -13.40 6.80
CA ASP A 79 -2.09 -14.84 7.06
C ASP A 79 -0.73 -15.56 6.83
N GLU A 80 -0.11 -15.38 5.65
CA GLU A 80 1.03 -16.18 5.21
C GLU A 80 2.40 -15.64 5.70
N ARG A 81 2.56 -14.31 5.79
CA ARG A 81 3.85 -13.69 6.14
C ARG A 81 3.94 -13.26 7.58
N PHE A 82 2.86 -12.66 8.11
CA PHE A 82 2.83 -12.14 9.49
C PHE A 82 2.28 -13.17 10.48
N HIS A 83 1.60 -14.21 9.98
CA HIS A 83 0.92 -15.21 10.83
C HIS A 83 -0.04 -14.56 11.83
N ASP A 84 -0.68 -13.48 11.40
CA ASP A 84 -1.56 -12.62 12.20
C ASP A 84 -2.85 -12.32 11.44
N LYS A 85 -3.61 -13.35 11.15
CA LYS A 85 -4.83 -13.33 10.33
C LYS A 85 -5.87 -12.30 10.79
N ASN A 86 -5.89 -11.96 12.08
CA ASN A 86 -6.82 -11.01 12.67
C ASN A 86 -6.23 -9.60 12.81
N ALA A 87 -4.98 -9.37 12.41
CA ALA A 87 -4.25 -8.12 12.57
C ALA A 87 -4.18 -7.62 14.04
N GLU A 88 -3.97 -8.54 15.00
CA GLU A 88 -3.85 -8.21 16.42
C GLU A 88 -2.45 -7.66 16.76
N HIS A 89 -1.42 -8.17 16.07
CA HIS A 89 -0.01 -7.81 16.25
C HIS A 89 0.57 -7.04 15.07
N THR A 90 -0.31 -6.47 14.23
CA THR A 90 0.08 -5.76 13.01
C THR A 90 -0.64 -4.40 12.97
N TYR A 91 0.09 -3.34 12.64
CA TYR A 91 -0.51 -2.05 12.29
C TYR A 91 -1.03 -2.11 10.87
N LEU A 92 -2.21 -1.55 10.64
CA LEU A 92 -2.78 -1.35 9.32
C LEU A 92 -2.83 0.15 9.02
N GLU A 93 -2.29 0.54 7.88
CA GLU A 93 -2.10 1.93 7.52
C GLU A 93 -2.72 2.21 6.15
N ILE A 94 -3.48 3.28 6.06
CA ILE A 94 -4.03 3.80 4.81
C ILE A 94 -3.39 5.15 4.53
N ALA A 95 -2.92 5.33 3.31
CA ALA A 95 -2.35 6.60 2.91
C ALA A 95 -2.89 7.03 1.53
N HIS A 96 -3.06 8.35 1.33
CA HIS A 96 -3.63 8.86 0.10
C HIS A 96 -3.03 10.21 -0.32
N THR A 97 -3.25 10.59 -1.59
CA THR A 97 -2.94 11.91 -2.11
C THR A 97 -4.19 12.52 -2.71
N CYS A 98 -4.80 13.51 -2.03
CA CYS A 98 -6.05 14.14 -2.46
C CYS A 98 -7.13 13.10 -2.87
N ASN A 99 -7.37 12.09 -2.03
CA ASN A 99 -8.28 10.98 -2.32
C ASN A 99 -8.96 10.47 -1.03
N GLU A 100 -9.53 11.40 -0.27
CA GLU A 100 -10.13 11.17 1.04
C GLU A 100 -11.34 10.24 0.98
N GLU A 101 -12.12 10.30 -0.09
CA GLU A 101 -13.33 9.47 -0.24
C GLU A 101 -12.97 7.99 -0.37
N ASP A 102 -12.07 7.65 -1.32
CA ASP A 102 -11.59 6.28 -1.47
C ASP A 102 -10.86 5.77 -0.22
N ALA A 103 -10.14 6.66 0.50
CA ALA A 103 -9.47 6.31 1.75
C ALA A 103 -10.47 5.95 2.85
N LYS A 104 -11.56 6.71 3.01
CA LYS A 104 -12.65 6.41 3.96
C LYS A 104 -13.38 5.10 3.63
N GLU A 105 -13.62 4.83 2.34
CA GLU A 105 -14.21 3.55 1.91
C GLU A 105 -13.29 2.37 2.24
N LEU A 106 -11.98 2.54 2.02
CA LEU A 106 -10.98 1.51 2.34
C LEU A 106 -10.88 1.29 3.86
N GLU A 107 -10.89 2.35 4.65
CA GLU A 107 -10.87 2.31 6.11
C GLU A 107 -12.10 1.58 6.66
N ALA A 108 -13.29 1.88 6.13
CA ALA A 108 -14.53 1.21 6.53
C ALA A 108 -14.46 -0.30 6.24
N ALA A 109 -13.95 -0.69 5.07
CA ALA A 109 -13.78 -2.09 4.70
C ALA A 109 -12.77 -2.82 5.60
N LEU A 110 -11.66 -2.17 5.97
CA LEU A 110 -10.68 -2.74 6.90
C LEU A 110 -11.25 -2.89 8.31
N LYS A 111 -11.99 -1.89 8.81
CA LYS A 111 -12.65 -1.95 10.13
C LYS A 111 -13.71 -3.06 10.20
N GLU A 112 -14.42 -3.30 9.12
CA GLU A 112 -15.38 -4.40 9.02
C GLU A 112 -14.67 -5.77 9.02
N GLN A 113 -13.57 -5.89 8.28
CA GLN A 113 -12.82 -7.14 8.17
C GLN A 113 -11.97 -7.44 9.40
N TYR A 114 -11.43 -6.41 10.06
CA TYR A 114 -10.51 -6.49 11.21
C TYR A 114 -10.98 -5.57 12.34
N PRO A 115 -12.08 -5.89 13.05
CA PRO A 115 -12.72 -4.97 14.01
C PRO A 115 -11.86 -4.62 15.22
N GLY A 116 -10.82 -5.40 15.51
CA GLY A 116 -9.87 -5.14 16.62
C GLY A 116 -8.52 -4.57 16.18
N ALA A 117 -8.32 -4.34 14.88
CA ALA A 117 -7.03 -3.92 14.37
C ALA A 117 -6.74 -2.44 14.64
N ASP A 118 -5.46 -2.14 14.74
CA ASP A 118 -4.93 -0.77 14.86
C ASP A 118 -4.83 -0.15 13.45
N ILE A 119 -5.83 0.64 13.07
CA ILE A 119 -5.96 1.18 11.72
C ILE A 119 -5.78 2.70 11.76
N THR A 120 -4.82 3.21 10.98
CA THR A 120 -4.59 4.64 10.80
C THR A 120 -4.78 5.07 9.36
N THR A 121 -5.27 6.31 9.17
CA THR A 121 -5.45 6.92 7.84
C THR A 121 -4.82 8.30 7.83
N ALA A 122 -3.95 8.57 6.85
CA ALA A 122 -3.26 9.85 6.73
C ALA A 122 -3.02 10.27 5.27
N PRO A 123 -2.95 11.58 4.99
CA PRO A 123 -2.44 12.06 3.72
C PRO A 123 -0.93 11.81 3.62
N LEU A 124 -0.46 11.40 2.44
CA LEU A 124 0.96 11.28 2.16
C LEU A 124 1.63 12.66 2.12
N SER A 125 2.88 12.70 2.55
CA SER A 125 3.68 13.93 2.51
C SER A 125 3.82 14.49 1.10
N LEU A 126 4.03 15.81 0.98
CA LEU A 126 4.22 16.47 -0.31
C LEU A 126 5.37 15.86 -1.12
N SER A 127 6.45 15.45 -0.48
CA SER A 127 7.59 14.82 -1.14
C SER A 127 7.18 13.53 -1.86
N ILE A 128 6.37 12.69 -1.23
CA ILE A 128 5.84 11.47 -1.86
C ILE A 128 4.79 11.81 -2.93
N ALA A 129 3.89 12.75 -2.63
CA ALA A 129 2.85 13.18 -3.57
C ALA A 129 3.42 13.68 -4.90
N CYS A 130 4.56 14.38 -4.88
CA CYS A 130 5.26 14.82 -6.09
C CYS A 130 5.75 13.65 -6.96
N HIS A 131 6.00 12.48 -6.37
CA HIS A 131 6.46 11.30 -7.11
C HIS A 131 5.32 10.42 -7.64
N ILE A 132 4.19 10.35 -6.92
CA ILE A 132 3.09 9.45 -7.27
C ILE A 132 1.88 10.18 -7.86
N GLY A 133 1.78 11.50 -7.66
CA GLY A 133 0.69 12.34 -8.15
C GLY A 133 -0.58 12.28 -7.30
N PRO A 134 -1.57 13.13 -7.59
CA PRO A 134 -2.84 13.17 -6.89
C PRO A 134 -3.72 11.95 -7.23
N GLY A 135 -4.66 11.63 -6.33
CA GLY A 135 -5.61 10.53 -6.50
C GLY A 135 -5.03 9.14 -6.25
N SER A 136 -3.87 9.07 -5.59
CA SER A 136 -3.28 7.80 -5.18
C SER A 136 -3.91 7.30 -3.89
N LEU A 137 -3.97 5.97 -3.74
CA LEU A 137 -4.44 5.29 -2.53
C LEU A 137 -3.51 4.13 -2.23
N ALA A 138 -3.08 4.03 -0.98
CA ALA A 138 -2.22 2.95 -0.51
C ALA A 138 -2.80 2.29 0.72
N VAL A 139 -2.50 1.01 0.90
CA VAL A 139 -2.66 0.26 2.12
C VAL A 139 -1.35 -0.41 2.47
N ALA A 140 -1.00 -0.40 3.74
CA ALA A 140 0.18 -1.04 4.27
C ALA A 140 -0.15 -1.86 5.51
N CYS A 141 0.70 -2.82 5.81
CA CYS A 141 0.77 -3.47 7.11
C CYS A 141 2.22 -3.57 7.57
N SER A 142 2.44 -3.43 8.86
CA SER A 142 3.73 -3.60 9.51
C SER A 142 3.58 -4.28 10.86
N GLY A 143 4.46 -5.25 11.15
CA GLY A 143 4.46 -5.95 12.44
C GLY A 143 4.71 -5.00 13.60
N LYS A 144 3.98 -5.16 14.70
CA LYS A 144 4.25 -4.45 15.96
C LYS A 144 5.60 -4.90 16.53
N LEU A 145 6.36 -3.96 17.05
CA LEU A 145 7.66 -4.27 17.65
C LEU A 145 7.43 -4.89 19.04
N LYS A 146 7.75 -6.17 19.19
CA LYS A 146 7.61 -6.89 20.47
C LYS A 146 8.39 -6.25 21.62
N GLU A 147 9.43 -5.50 21.31
CA GLU A 147 10.24 -4.78 22.30
C GLU A 147 9.57 -3.50 22.84
N LEU A 148 8.42 -3.10 22.30
CA LEU A 148 7.65 -1.94 22.72
C LEU A 148 6.32 -2.30 23.39
N GLU A 149 5.97 -3.60 23.44
CA GLU A 149 4.87 -4.15 24.22
C GLU A 149 5.34 -4.43 25.66
#